data_e54ef0e07b92c7546142bc0017ddff36
#
_entry.id   e54ef0e07b92c7546142bc0017ddff36
#
_cell.length_a   1.000
_cell.length_b   1.000
_cell.length_c   1.000
_cell.angle_alpha   90.00
_cell.angle_beta   90.00
_cell.angle_gamma   90.00
#
_symmetry.space_group_name_H-M   'P 1'
#
loop_
_entity.id
_entity.type
_entity.pdbx_description
1 polymer ?
#
loop_
_entity_poly.entity_id
_entity_poly.type
_entity_poly.pdbx_seq_one_letter_code
_entity_poly.pdbx_strand_id
1 'polypeptide(L)'
;MMRLQPFIITLVLTGLCTSCQYFVQSGNGEAVARVHDRYLYQSDLAGAVPEGTAAEDSAVIARRYIDTWVKEQLLLHRAELALSEEQKDFDKQIEEYRTSLLIYSYRQKLLTQKLDTVIGDEEIREYYEKNLNNFILSQDIVKASFVKVPLTAPDIDDVRRWSRSARSEDLDKLEKYSLNYAEKFDTFDNSWVYFSKIREQIPLAISNTSRYLRYNRNIETSDSLFHYFLHIEDHKPEGEVAPLELVQKDIRNILLNKRKIRFFQELESRVYTEGMNRNQFEIY
;
A
#
# COMPACT_ATOMS: atom_id res chain seq x y z
N MET A 1 -22.11 15.92 93.85
CA MET A 1 -22.30 16.97 92.80
C MET A 1 -21.11 17.01 91.90
N MET A 2 -21.19 16.38 90.77
CA MET A 2 -20.06 16.15 89.87
C MET A 2 -20.21 17.01 88.59
N ARG A 3 -19.20 17.80 88.33
CA ARG A 3 -19.12 18.60 87.13
C ARG A 3 -18.64 17.68 85.95
N LEU A 4 -19.51 17.46 84.99
CA LEU A 4 -19.13 16.90 83.69
C LEU A 4 -19.54 17.89 82.60
N GLN A 5 -18.62 18.39 81.97
CA GLN A 5 -18.49 18.80 80.56
C GLN A 5 -17.59 19.99 80.32
N PRO A 6 -16.60 19.84 79.56
CA PRO A 6 -16.56 20.32 78.16
C PRO A 6 -15.65 19.48 77.24
N PHE A 7 -16.02 18.24 77.00
CA PHE A 7 -15.19 17.38 76.10
C PHE A 7 -15.82 17.05 74.71
N ILE A 8 -17.08 17.48 74.53
CA ILE A 8 -17.84 17.10 73.31
C ILE A 8 -17.78 18.16 72.18
N ILE A 9 -17.42 19.41 72.49
CA ILE A 9 -17.43 20.50 71.48
C ILE A 9 -16.15 20.54 70.64
N THR A 10 -15.04 19.95 71.06
CA THR A 10 -13.76 19.98 70.36
C THR A 10 -13.65 18.89 69.27
N LEU A 11 -14.53 17.89 69.20
CA LEU A 11 -14.48 16.77 68.23
C LEU A 11 -15.26 17.04 66.96
N VAL A 12 -16.08 18.10 66.86
CA VAL A 12 -16.91 18.40 65.70
C VAL A 12 -16.20 19.40 64.69
N LEU A 13 -15.14 20.07 65.16
CA LEU A 13 -14.50 21.10 64.35
C LEU A 13 -13.28 20.60 63.52
N THR A 14 -12.86 19.34 63.70
CA THR A 14 -11.74 18.73 62.94
C THR A 14 -12.17 17.89 61.73
N GLY A 15 -13.50 17.77 61.49
CA GLY A 15 -14.05 16.96 60.39
C GLY A 15 -14.28 17.67 59.04
N LEU A 16 -13.98 18.98 58.93
CA LEU A 16 -14.38 19.79 57.77
C LEU A 16 -13.24 20.17 56.80
N CYS A 17 -12.05 19.64 56.97
CA CYS A 17 -10.89 19.99 56.11
C CYS A 17 -10.40 18.83 55.20
N THR A 18 -11.11 17.72 55.01
CA THR A 18 -10.70 16.63 54.13
C THR A 18 -11.64 16.43 52.95
N SER A 19 -12.29 17.50 52.50
CA SER A 19 -13.11 17.44 51.29
C SER A 19 -12.53 18.32 50.21
N CYS A 20 -11.45 17.90 49.57
CA CYS A 20 -11.06 18.33 48.21
C CYS A 20 -9.78 17.61 47.79
N GLN A 21 -9.86 16.34 47.40
CA GLN A 21 -8.91 15.71 46.50
C GLN A 21 -9.50 14.39 45.96
N TYR A 22 -10.68 14.45 45.36
CA TYR A 22 -11.00 13.50 44.32
C TYR A 22 -10.41 14.05 43.02
N PHE A 23 -9.08 14.06 42.92
CA PHE A 23 -8.40 14.13 41.66
C PHE A 23 -8.59 12.75 41.03
N VAL A 24 -9.54 12.67 40.09
CA VAL A 24 -9.69 11.52 39.23
C VAL A 24 -8.37 11.41 38.46
N GLN A 25 -7.49 10.57 38.94
CA GLN A 25 -6.31 10.15 38.27
C GLN A 25 -6.76 9.20 37.13
N SER A 26 -7.32 9.79 36.05
CA SER A 26 -7.50 9.07 34.80
C SER A 26 -6.10 8.71 34.28
N GLY A 27 -5.87 7.42 34.02
CA GLY A 27 -4.59 6.80 33.75
C GLY A 27 -3.90 7.18 32.42
N ASN A 28 -3.98 8.44 31.98
CA ASN A 28 -3.51 8.90 30.68
C ASN A 28 -2.13 9.59 30.69
N GLY A 29 -1.39 9.59 31.82
CA GLY A 29 -0.06 10.18 31.88
C GLY A 29 -0.05 11.71 32.02
N GLU A 30 1.10 12.35 31.72
CA GLU A 30 1.32 13.79 31.81
C GLU A 30 0.61 14.52 30.65
N ALA A 31 -0.13 15.60 30.96
CA ALA A 31 -0.78 16.42 29.95
C ALA A 31 0.25 17.34 29.27
N VAL A 32 0.29 17.31 27.94
CA VAL A 32 1.23 18.10 27.10
C VAL A 32 0.58 19.32 26.47
N ALA A 33 -0.77 19.35 26.37
CA ALA A 33 -1.53 20.51 25.96
C ALA A 33 -2.93 20.50 26.56
N ARG A 34 -3.55 21.69 26.64
CA ARG A 34 -4.93 21.86 27.06
C ARG A 34 -5.63 22.94 26.24
N VAL A 35 -6.85 22.69 25.82
CA VAL A 35 -7.78 23.66 25.23
C VAL A 35 -9.11 23.54 25.94
N HIS A 36 -9.50 24.58 26.69
CA HIS A 36 -10.68 24.54 27.57
C HIS A 36 -10.66 23.38 28.58
N ASP A 37 -11.58 22.46 28.49
CA ASP A 37 -11.72 21.24 29.28
C ASP A 37 -11.12 19.99 28.68
N ARG A 38 -10.57 20.10 27.47
CA ARG A 38 -9.95 18.99 26.73
C ARG A 38 -8.44 18.99 26.92
N TYR A 39 -7.89 17.82 27.17
CA TYR A 39 -6.46 17.61 27.42
C TYR A 39 -5.86 16.69 26.35
N LEU A 40 -4.66 16.98 25.94
CA LEU A 40 -3.80 16.09 25.15
C LEU A 40 -2.73 15.53 26.08
N TYR A 41 -2.57 14.22 26.11
CA TYR A 41 -1.62 13.56 27.01
C TYR A 41 -0.37 13.07 26.25
N GLN A 42 0.70 12.82 27.00
CA GLN A 42 1.94 12.28 26.44
C GLN A 42 1.72 10.92 25.71
N SER A 43 0.79 10.10 26.20
CA SER A 43 0.40 8.84 25.57
C SER A 43 -0.15 9.01 24.14
N ASP A 44 -0.82 10.14 23.87
CA ASP A 44 -1.41 10.42 22.56
C ASP A 44 -0.34 10.76 21.51
N LEU A 45 0.81 11.26 21.96
CA LEU A 45 1.96 11.54 21.11
C LEU A 45 2.71 10.26 20.65
N ALA A 46 2.62 9.20 21.43
CA ALA A 46 3.31 7.94 21.12
C ALA A 46 2.88 7.34 19.76
N GLY A 47 1.60 7.55 19.36
CA GLY A 47 1.10 7.14 18.06
C GLY A 47 1.44 8.10 16.90
N ALA A 48 1.81 9.33 17.21
CA ALA A 48 2.11 10.36 16.21
C ALA A 48 3.58 10.39 15.78
N VAL A 49 4.49 9.89 16.62
CA VAL A 49 5.94 9.81 16.35
C VAL A 49 6.29 8.37 16.01
N PRO A 50 6.78 8.09 14.78
CA PRO A 50 7.20 6.73 14.39
C PRO A 50 8.33 6.20 15.28
N GLU A 51 8.31 4.90 15.58
CA GLU A 51 9.40 4.26 16.32
C GLU A 51 10.74 4.37 15.56
N GLY A 52 11.81 4.63 16.29
CA GLY A 52 13.15 4.79 15.71
C GLY A 52 13.48 6.17 15.15
N THR A 53 12.57 7.16 15.31
CA THR A 53 12.83 8.55 14.91
C THR A 53 13.91 9.18 15.80
N ALA A 54 14.85 9.93 15.21
CA ALA A 54 15.87 10.67 15.96
C ALA A 54 15.23 11.67 16.95
N ALA A 55 15.90 11.92 18.08
CA ALA A 55 15.32 12.74 19.16
C ALA A 55 14.94 14.16 18.73
N GLU A 56 15.74 14.79 17.86
CA GLU A 56 15.48 16.13 17.33
C GLU A 56 14.24 16.13 16.42
N ASP A 57 14.12 15.16 15.51
CA ASP A 57 12.97 15.01 14.62
C ASP A 57 11.70 14.64 15.39
N SER A 58 11.83 13.80 16.40
CA SER A 58 10.73 13.42 17.31
C SER A 58 10.13 14.65 17.99
N ALA A 59 10.98 15.58 18.48
CA ALA A 59 10.51 16.81 19.11
C ALA A 59 9.77 17.73 18.12
N VAL A 60 10.25 17.82 16.89
CA VAL A 60 9.59 18.61 15.82
C VAL A 60 8.23 18.02 15.43
N ILE A 61 8.16 16.69 15.27
CA ILE A 61 6.92 15.98 14.94
C ILE A 61 5.90 16.14 16.06
N ALA A 62 6.33 15.93 17.32
CA ALA A 62 5.47 16.07 18.50
C ALA A 62 4.92 17.52 18.60
N ARG A 63 5.76 18.54 18.41
CA ARG A 63 5.31 19.92 18.44
C ARG A 63 4.30 20.24 17.34
N ARG A 64 4.54 19.78 16.13
CA ARG A 64 3.58 19.93 15.00
C ARG A 64 2.24 19.27 15.31
N TYR A 65 2.28 18.08 15.89
CA TYR A 65 1.07 17.37 16.31
C TYR A 65 0.29 18.17 17.35
N ILE A 66 0.97 18.66 18.41
CA ILE A 66 0.36 19.50 19.45
C ILE A 66 -0.26 20.77 18.85
N ASP A 67 0.48 21.47 17.98
CA ASP A 67 -0.01 22.69 17.34
C ASP A 67 -1.25 22.44 16.47
N THR A 68 -1.28 21.32 15.76
CA THR A 68 -2.44 20.90 14.97
C THR A 68 -3.63 20.58 15.85
N TRP A 69 -3.43 19.77 16.88
CA TRP A 69 -4.46 19.41 17.84
C TRP A 69 -5.08 20.65 18.51
N VAL A 70 -4.25 21.60 18.96
CA VAL A 70 -4.73 22.85 19.56
C VAL A 70 -5.61 23.64 18.59
N LYS A 71 -5.20 23.78 17.32
CA LYS A 71 -5.99 24.46 16.30
C LYS A 71 -7.32 23.76 16.04
N GLU A 72 -7.32 22.44 15.95
CA GLU A 72 -8.53 21.64 15.78
C GLU A 72 -9.50 21.79 16.96
N GLN A 73 -9.00 21.74 18.21
CA GLN A 73 -9.85 21.91 19.38
C GLN A 73 -10.44 23.32 19.47
N LEU A 74 -9.66 24.36 19.13
CA LEU A 74 -10.16 25.72 19.10
C LEU A 74 -11.24 25.92 18.01
N LEU A 75 -11.03 25.30 16.83
CA LEU A 75 -12.00 25.35 15.73
C LEU A 75 -13.28 24.57 16.09
N LEU A 76 -13.12 23.40 16.68
CA LEU A 76 -14.23 22.58 17.17
C LEU A 76 -15.07 23.32 18.19
N HIS A 77 -14.44 23.95 19.18
CA HIS A 77 -15.18 24.76 20.16
C HIS A 77 -15.95 25.91 19.50
N ARG A 78 -15.36 26.59 18.51
CA ARG A 78 -16.07 27.62 17.75
C ARG A 78 -17.25 27.06 16.95
N ALA A 79 -17.08 25.88 16.34
CA ALA A 79 -18.15 25.21 15.62
C ALA A 79 -19.29 24.80 16.57
N GLU A 80 -18.98 24.28 17.75
CA GLU A 80 -19.96 23.94 18.79
C GLU A 80 -20.80 25.14 19.24
N LEU A 81 -20.21 26.35 19.27
CA LEU A 81 -20.93 27.58 19.60
C LEU A 81 -21.72 28.17 18.42
N ALA A 82 -21.25 27.98 17.19
CA ALA A 82 -21.82 28.64 16.01
C ALA A 82 -22.93 27.84 15.32
N LEU A 83 -22.90 26.50 15.45
CA LEU A 83 -23.84 25.60 14.78
C LEU A 83 -25.11 25.41 15.65
N SER A 84 -26.27 25.33 15.01
CA SER A 84 -27.52 24.95 15.66
C SER A 84 -27.52 23.47 16.04
N GLU A 85 -28.42 23.03 16.95
CA GLU A 85 -28.52 21.62 17.33
C GLU A 85 -28.86 20.71 16.15
N GLU A 86 -29.69 21.17 15.22
CA GLU A 86 -29.99 20.46 13.96
C GLU A 86 -28.74 20.27 13.08
N GLN A 87 -27.85 21.28 13.05
CA GLN A 87 -26.59 21.21 12.31
C GLN A 87 -25.53 20.32 12.97
N LYS A 88 -25.70 20.03 14.26
CA LYS A 88 -24.84 19.14 15.05
C LYS A 88 -25.38 17.72 15.13
N ASP A 89 -26.60 17.49 14.67
CA ASP A 89 -27.21 16.15 14.68
C ASP A 89 -26.61 15.29 13.58
N PHE A 90 -25.64 14.49 13.94
CA PHE A 90 -24.97 13.49 13.13
C PHE A 90 -25.35 12.06 13.49
N ASP A 91 -26.32 11.83 14.34
CA ASP A 91 -26.64 10.51 14.89
C ASP A 91 -26.90 9.50 13.77
N LYS A 92 -27.67 9.90 12.74
CA LYS A 92 -27.94 9.05 11.59
C LYS A 92 -26.67 8.71 10.81
N GLN A 93 -25.82 9.69 10.52
CA GLN A 93 -24.57 9.50 9.78
C GLN A 93 -23.58 8.61 10.55
N ILE A 94 -23.52 8.80 11.86
CA ILE A 94 -22.67 7.99 12.75
C ILE A 94 -23.14 6.54 12.76
N GLU A 95 -24.47 6.30 12.86
CA GLU A 95 -25.02 4.94 12.86
C GLU A 95 -24.87 4.25 11.49
N GLU A 96 -25.07 4.96 10.38
CA GLU A 96 -24.81 4.46 9.03
C GLU A 96 -23.32 4.09 8.85
N TYR A 97 -22.42 4.93 9.34
CA TYR A 97 -20.98 4.67 9.28
C TYR A 97 -20.59 3.46 10.15
N ARG A 98 -21.10 3.38 11.37
CA ARG A 98 -20.90 2.24 12.26
C ARG A 98 -21.39 0.94 11.64
N THR A 99 -22.57 0.94 11.05
CA THR A 99 -23.15 -0.20 10.35
C THR A 99 -22.25 -0.64 9.19
N SER A 100 -21.76 0.30 8.39
CA SER A 100 -20.86 0.05 7.29
C SER A 100 -19.55 -0.59 7.75
N LEU A 101 -18.96 -0.10 8.84
CA LEU A 101 -17.75 -0.66 9.44
C LEU A 101 -17.96 -2.08 9.97
N LEU A 102 -19.11 -2.35 10.62
CA LEU A 102 -19.43 -3.69 11.12
C LEU A 102 -19.59 -4.69 9.97
N ILE A 103 -20.35 -4.33 8.94
CA ILE A 103 -20.52 -5.16 7.75
C ILE A 103 -19.18 -5.40 7.05
N TYR A 104 -18.38 -4.36 6.87
CA TYR A 104 -17.05 -4.47 6.28
C TYR A 104 -16.16 -5.42 7.08
N SER A 105 -16.07 -5.24 8.39
CA SER A 105 -15.26 -6.07 9.29
C SER A 105 -15.70 -7.53 9.27
N TYR A 106 -17.01 -7.78 9.25
CA TYR A 106 -17.57 -9.12 9.13
C TYR A 106 -17.22 -9.78 7.78
N ARG A 107 -17.37 -9.03 6.67
CA ARG A 107 -16.97 -9.49 5.33
C ARG A 107 -15.48 -9.84 5.27
N GLN A 108 -14.61 -9.00 5.82
CA GLN A 108 -13.16 -9.26 5.85
C GLN A 108 -12.83 -10.52 6.66
N LYS A 109 -13.45 -10.69 7.82
CA LYS A 109 -13.30 -11.90 8.64
C LYS A 109 -13.70 -13.17 7.86
N LEU A 110 -14.82 -13.13 7.15
CA LEU A 110 -15.28 -14.26 6.36
C LEU A 110 -14.36 -14.55 5.16
N LEU A 111 -13.85 -13.51 4.48
CA LEU A 111 -12.87 -13.68 3.40
C LEU A 111 -11.64 -14.43 3.89
N THR A 112 -11.06 -13.99 5.01
CA THR A 112 -9.85 -14.62 5.57
C THR A 112 -10.10 -16.07 5.98
N GLN A 113 -11.32 -16.41 6.43
CA GLN A 113 -11.62 -17.74 6.95
C GLN A 113 -12.13 -18.73 5.90
N LYS A 114 -12.79 -18.24 4.84
CA LYS A 114 -13.60 -19.12 3.97
C LYS A 114 -13.32 -18.98 2.48
N LEU A 115 -12.64 -17.88 2.06
CA LEU A 115 -12.34 -17.73 0.64
C LEU A 115 -11.15 -18.61 0.27
N ASP A 116 -11.36 -19.50 -0.71
CA ASP A 116 -10.26 -20.14 -1.41
C ASP A 116 -9.54 -19.12 -2.30
N THR A 117 -8.27 -18.85 -1.98
CA THR A 117 -7.41 -17.91 -2.70
C THR A 117 -6.48 -18.56 -3.70
N VAL A 118 -6.50 -19.90 -3.78
CA VAL A 118 -5.64 -20.64 -4.72
C VAL A 118 -6.26 -20.63 -6.10
N ILE A 119 -5.63 -19.95 -7.04
CA ILE A 119 -6.00 -19.95 -8.45
C ILE A 119 -5.04 -20.85 -9.20
N GLY A 120 -5.56 -21.93 -9.78
CA GLY A 120 -4.79 -22.90 -10.55
C GLY A 120 -4.36 -22.37 -11.93
N ASP A 121 -3.27 -22.92 -12.46
CA ASP A 121 -2.74 -22.50 -13.77
C ASP A 121 -3.72 -22.87 -14.91
N GLU A 122 -4.50 -23.93 -14.76
CA GLU A 122 -5.54 -24.28 -15.75
C GLU A 122 -6.67 -23.24 -15.78
N GLU A 123 -7.12 -22.75 -14.63
CA GLU A 123 -8.12 -21.69 -14.52
C GLU A 123 -7.63 -20.37 -15.17
N ILE A 124 -6.33 -20.08 -15.01
CA ILE A 124 -5.67 -18.93 -15.64
C ILE A 124 -5.67 -19.10 -17.17
N ARG A 125 -5.28 -20.30 -17.66
CA ARG A 125 -5.22 -20.60 -19.09
C ARG A 125 -6.59 -20.51 -19.73
N GLU A 126 -7.61 -21.15 -19.15
CA GLU A 126 -8.98 -21.06 -19.64
C GLU A 126 -9.50 -19.62 -19.70
N TYR A 127 -9.19 -18.82 -18.66
CA TYR A 127 -9.60 -17.42 -18.65
C TYR A 127 -8.92 -16.63 -19.77
N TYR A 128 -7.63 -16.84 -19.96
CA TYR A 128 -6.85 -16.20 -21.01
C TYR A 128 -7.42 -16.54 -22.41
N GLU A 129 -7.62 -17.82 -22.72
CA GLU A 129 -8.12 -18.28 -24.01
C GLU A 129 -9.53 -17.75 -24.33
N LYS A 130 -10.40 -17.65 -23.32
CA LYS A 130 -11.74 -17.12 -23.48
C LYS A 130 -11.79 -15.59 -23.61
N ASN A 131 -10.71 -14.88 -23.29
CA ASN A 131 -10.70 -13.42 -23.18
C ASN A 131 -9.50 -12.75 -23.90
N LEU A 132 -8.97 -13.35 -24.96
CA LEU A 132 -7.78 -12.87 -25.68
C LEU A 132 -7.86 -11.38 -26.05
N ASN A 133 -9.04 -10.90 -26.44
CA ASN A 133 -9.26 -9.50 -26.82
C ASN A 133 -9.06 -8.51 -25.65
N ASN A 134 -9.05 -8.97 -24.41
CA ASN A 134 -8.79 -8.13 -23.24
C ASN A 134 -7.28 -7.96 -22.96
N PHE A 135 -6.44 -8.70 -23.69
CA PHE A 135 -4.99 -8.76 -23.49
C PHE A 135 -4.22 -8.27 -24.70
N ILE A 136 -4.72 -7.23 -25.35
CA ILE A 136 -4.03 -6.60 -26.48
C ILE A 136 -2.90 -5.70 -25.93
N LEU A 137 -1.71 -5.84 -26.49
CA LEU A 137 -0.54 -5.06 -26.12
C LEU A 137 -0.74 -3.57 -26.45
N SER A 138 -0.59 -2.71 -25.47
CA SER A 138 -0.62 -1.25 -25.64
C SER A 138 0.71 -0.65 -26.04
N GLN A 139 1.77 -1.46 -26.08
CA GLN A 139 3.13 -1.10 -26.52
C GLN A 139 3.94 -2.37 -26.78
N ASP A 140 5.06 -2.20 -27.47
CA ASP A 140 5.99 -3.29 -27.78
C ASP A 140 6.54 -3.94 -26.51
N ILE A 141 6.65 -5.28 -26.53
CA ILE A 141 7.31 -6.07 -25.50
C ILE A 141 8.45 -6.88 -26.11
N VAL A 142 9.46 -7.15 -25.30
CA VAL A 142 10.64 -7.92 -25.72
C VAL A 142 11.04 -8.94 -24.65
N LYS A 143 11.65 -10.05 -25.08
CA LYS A 143 12.58 -10.82 -24.27
C LYS A 143 13.97 -10.37 -24.67
N ALA A 144 14.81 -9.98 -23.72
CA ALA A 144 16.08 -9.34 -24.02
C ALA A 144 17.11 -9.56 -22.93
N SER A 145 18.39 -9.34 -23.28
CA SER A 145 19.49 -9.15 -22.34
C SER A 145 20.11 -7.77 -22.53
N PHE A 146 20.42 -7.10 -21.42
CA PHE A 146 20.92 -5.73 -21.41
C PHE A 146 22.18 -5.62 -20.57
N VAL A 147 23.21 -4.97 -21.12
CA VAL A 147 24.48 -4.70 -20.45
C VAL A 147 24.85 -3.23 -20.61
N LYS A 148 25.19 -2.59 -19.51
CA LYS A 148 25.73 -1.23 -19.45
C LYS A 148 27.12 -1.27 -18.85
N VAL A 149 28.13 -0.84 -19.60
CA VAL A 149 29.54 -0.94 -19.21
C VAL A 149 30.20 0.43 -19.30
N PRO A 150 31.03 0.84 -18.32
CA PRO A 150 31.83 2.06 -18.45
C PRO A 150 32.72 2.06 -19.72
N LEU A 151 32.94 3.23 -20.34
CA LEU A 151 33.85 3.36 -21.51
C LEU A 151 35.27 2.91 -21.18
N THR A 152 35.68 2.93 -19.92
CA THR A 152 37.00 2.52 -19.43
C THR A 152 37.14 1.03 -19.13
N ALA A 153 36.04 0.26 -19.27
CA ALA A 153 36.06 -1.18 -19.01
C ALA A 153 36.93 -1.91 -20.06
N PRO A 154 37.63 -2.98 -19.65
CA PRO A 154 38.47 -3.76 -20.60
C PRO A 154 37.62 -4.64 -21.51
N ASP A 155 38.22 -5.15 -22.57
CA ASP A 155 37.69 -6.23 -23.41
C ASP A 155 36.30 -5.97 -24.03
N ILE A 156 36.00 -4.73 -24.39
CA ILE A 156 34.69 -4.31 -24.95
C ILE A 156 34.30 -5.10 -26.21
N ASP A 157 35.27 -5.50 -27.02
CA ASP A 157 35.01 -6.32 -28.24
C ASP A 157 34.49 -7.71 -27.86
N ASP A 158 34.96 -8.27 -26.78
CA ASP A 158 34.44 -9.52 -26.21
C ASP A 158 33.02 -9.37 -25.67
N VAL A 159 32.75 -8.29 -24.94
CA VAL A 159 31.38 -7.96 -24.47
C VAL A 159 30.42 -7.83 -25.66
N ARG A 160 30.83 -7.11 -26.71
CA ARG A 160 30.06 -6.97 -27.97
C ARG A 160 29.76 -8.32 -28.62
N ARG A 161 30.74 -9.24 -28.64
CA ARG A 161 30.56 -10.57 -29.19
C ARG A 161 29.63 -11.43 -28.36
N TRP A 162 29.84 -11.46 -27.03
CA TRP A 162 29.02 -12.26 -26.10
C TRP A 162 27.59 -11.75 -26.04
N SER A 163 27.40 -10.43 -26.01
CA SER A 163 26.06 -9.83 -25.94
C SER A 163 25.17 -10.12 -27.16
N ARG A 164 25.76 -10.48 -28.29
CA ARG A 164 25.04 -10.84 -29.53
C ARG A 164 24.81 -12.34 -29.68
N SER A 165 25.34 -13.14 -28.76
CA SER A 165 25.33 -14.58 -28.85
C SER A 165 24.15 -15.16 -28.04
N ALA A 166 23.46 -16.13 -28.64
CA ALA A 166 22.42 -16.91 -27.91
C ALA A 166 23.01 -18.17 -27.25
N ARG A 167 24.34 -18.36 -27.25
CA ARG A 167 24.98 -19.53 -26.65
C ARG A 167 25.07 -19.36 -25.13
N SER A 168 24.70 -20.39 -24.37
CA SER A 168 24.80 -20.36 -22.91
C SER A 168 26.22 -20.06 -22.41
N GLU A 169 27.26 -20.61 -23.07
CA GLU A 169 28.64 -20.33 -22.71
C GLU A 169 29.04 -18.86 -22.82
N ASP A 170 28.50 -18.14 -23.80
CA ASP A 170 28.79 -16.72 -24.02
C ASP A 170 27.99 -15.86 -23.03
N LEU A 171 26.77 -16.26 -22.68
CA LEU A 171 25.98 -15.64 -21.61
C LEU A 171 26.67 -15.81 -20.25
N ASP A 172 27.20 -17.01 -19.94
CA ASP A 172 27.97 -17.25 -18.70
C ASP A 172 29.24 -16.37 -18.63
N LYS A 173 29.92 -16.16 -19.76
CA LYS A 173 31.07 -15.25 -19.83
C LYS A 173 30.66 -13.80 -19.64
N LEU A 174 29.56 -13.39 -20.25
CA LEU A 174 29.00 -12.05 -20.12
C LEU A 174 28.56 -11.76 -18.69
N GLU A 175 27.92 -12.72 -18.03
CA GLU A 175 27.53 -12.62 -16.62
C GLU A 175 28.76 -12.47 -15.72
N LYS A 176 29.76 -13.35 -15.84
CA LYS A 176 31.01 -13.27 -15.08
C LYS A 176 31.75 -11.96 -15.30
N TYR A 177 31.81 -11.49 -16.53
CA TYR A 177 32.39 -10.19 -16.84
C TYR A 177 31.60 -9.06 -16.19
N SER A 178 30.28 -9.12 -16.28
CA SER A 178 29.39 -8.09 -15.76
C SER A 178 29.47 -7.92 -14.25
N LEU A 179 29.69 -9.00 -13.49
CA LEU A 179 29.91 -8.95 -12.04
C LEU A 179 31.10 -8.07 -11.62
N ASN A 180 32.11 -7.93 -12.51
CA ASN A 180 33.33 -7.20 -12.19
C ASN A 180 33.39 -5.80 -12.83
N TYR A 181 32.77 -5.60 -13.99
CA TYR A 181 33.00 -4.43 -14.83
C TYR A 181 31.75 -3.71 -15.29
N ALA A 182 30.56 -4.33 -15.24
CA ALA A 182 29.34 -3.69 -15.69
C ALA A 182 28.71 -2.84 -14.58
N GLU A 183 28.18 -1.68 -14.96
CA GLU A 183 27.28 -0.88 -14.14
C GLU A 183 25.93 -1.56 -13.97
N LYS A 184 25.47 -2.23 -15.03
CA LYS A 184 24.23 -2.99 -15.03
C LYS A 184 24.31 -4.17 -15.99
N PHE A 185 23.80 -5.32 -15.55
CA PHE A 185 23.50 -6.49 -16.34
C PHE A 185 22.10 -6.99 -15.96
N ASP A 186 21.27 -7.23 -16.97
CA ASP A 186 19.87 -7.64 -16.74
C ASP A 186 19.42 -8.56 -17.89
N THR A 187 19.01 -9.75 -17.57
CA THR A 187 18.37 -10.69 -18.50
C THR A 187 16.84 -10.69 -18.36
N PHE A 188 16.32 -9.87 -17.45
CA PHE A 188 14.91 -9.77 -17.12
C PHE A 188 14.28 -11.12 -16.75
N ASP A 189 15.06 -12.02 -16.13
CA ASP A 189 14.67 -13.40 -15.77
C ASP A 189 14.11 -14.17 -16.98
N ASN A 190 14.58 -13.88 -18.16
CA ASN A 190 14.09 -14.41 -19.44
C ASN A 190 12.57 -14.19 -19.64
N SER A 191 12.03 -13.13 -19.06
CA SER A 191 10.62 -12.78 -19.10
C SER A 191 10.32 -11.68 -20.12
N TRP A 192 9.06 -11.59 -20.54
CA TRP A 192 8.60 -10.49 -21.35
C TRP A 192 8.58 -9.19 -20.55
N VAL A 193 9.19 -8.14 -21.09
CA VAL A 193 9.18 -6.80 -20.52
C VAL A 193 8.77 -5.77 -21.55
N TYR A 194 8.13 -4.71 -21.11
CA TYR A 194 7.83 -3.57 -21.96
C TYR A 194 9.11 -2.89 -22.41
N PHE A 195 9.27 -2.71 -23.72
CA PHE A 195 10.48 -2.09 -24.27
C PHE A 195 10.71 -0.66 -23.75
N SER A 196 9.65 0.05 -23.38
CA SER A 196 9.76 1.38 -22.77
C SER A 196 10.66 1.39 -21.53
N LYS A 197 10.62 0.36 -20.67
CA LYS A 197 11.48 0.23 -19.48
C LYS A 197 12.97 0.12 -19.82
N ILE A 198 13.29 -0.50 -20.95
CA ILE A 198 14.67 -0.61 -21.43
C ILE A 198 15.08 0.69 -22.10
N ARG A 199 14.21 1.26 -22.93
CA ARG A 199 14.45 2.50 -23.66
C ARG A 199 14.79 3.68 -22.74
N GLU A 200 14.17 3.76 -21.57
CA GLU A 200 14.47 4.80 -20.57
C GLU A 200 15.91 4.74 -20.05
N GLN A 201 16.58 3.62 -20.21
CA GLN A 201 17.95 3.39 -19.72
C GLN A 201 19.02 3.52 -20.81
N ILE A 202 18.63 3.71 -22.06
CA ILE A 202 19.54 3.73 -23.21
C ILE A 202 19.41 5.07 -23.94
N PRO A 203 20.50 5.76 -24.28
CA PRO A 203 20.47 6.99 -25.05
C PRO A 203 20.14 6.71 -26.53
N LEU A 204 18.90 6.29 -26.79
CA LEU A 204 18.43 5.86 -28.09
C LEU A 204 17.20 6.64 -28.54
N ALA A 205 17.32 7.41 -29.60
CA ALA A 205 16.22 8.12 -30.23
C ALA A 205 15.56 7.24 -31.31
N ILE A 206 14.36 6.70 -30.95
CA ILE A 206 13.56 5.87 -31.87
C ILE A 206 12.24 6.57 -32.14
N SER A 207 11.91 6.81 -33.39
CA SER A 207 10.64 7.43 -33.81
C SER A 207 9.49 6.41 -33.90
N ASN A 208 9.78 5.18 -34.33
CA ASN A 208 8.81 4.09 -34.42
C ASN A 208 9.42 2.82 -33.85
N THR A 209 8.99 2.46 -32.64
CA THR A 209 9.55 1.34 -31.87
C THR A 209 9.33 0.01 -32.56
N SER A 210 8.10 -0.32 -32.94
CA SER A 210 7.77 -1.61 -33.55
C SER A 210 8.53 -1.86 -34.83
N ARG A 211 8.64 -0.83 -35.67
CA ARG A 211 9.42 -0.93 -36.91
C ARG A 211 10.91 -1.11 -36.62
N TYR A 212 11.44 -0.37 -35.65
CA TYR A 212 12.85 -0.45 -35.28
C TYR A 212 13.23 -1.83 -34.77
N LEU A 213 12.46 -2.38 -33.81
CA LEU A 213 12.69 -3.66 -33.15
C LEU A 213 12.57 -4.85 -34.13
N ARG A 214 11.70 -4.74 -35.13
CA ARG A 214 11.55 -5.77 -36.17
C ARG A 214 12.85 -6.05 -36.94
N TYR A 215 13.69 -5.02 -37.12
CA TYR A 215 14.92 -5.13 -37.94
C TYR A 215 16.22 -5.08 -37.14
N ASN A 216 16.14 -4.71 -35.84
CA ASN A 216 17.34 -4.51 -35.01
C ASN A 216 17.26 -5.39 -33.76
N ARG A 217 17.80 -6.59 -33.85
CA ARG A 217 17.88 -7.50 -32.71
C ARG A 217 19.06 -7.23 -31.80
N ASN A 218 20.13 -6.62 -32.31
CA ASN A 218 21.30 -6.24 -31.54
C ASN A 218 21.47 -4.73 -31.62
N ILE A 219 21.28 -4.07 -30.51
CA ILE A 219 21.36 -2.63 -30.38
C ILE A 219 22.59 -2.30 -29.56
N GLU A 220 23.49 -1.52 -30.17
CA GLU A 220 24.67 -0.99 -29.52
C GLU A 220 24.65 0.53 -29.62
N THR A 221 24.87 1.20 -28.51
CA THR A 221 24.99 2.65 -28.43
C THR A 221 25.93 3.05 -27.32
N SER A 222 26.33 4.30 -27.25
CA SER A 222 27.15 4.85 -26.17
C SER A 222 26.78 6.29 -25.89
N ASP A 223 27.08 6.75 -24.68
CA ASP A 223 27.11 8.15 -24.30
C ASP A 223 28.54 8.56 -23.89
N SER A 224 28.68 9.64 -23.13
CA SER A 224 29.99 10.12 -22.66
C SER A 224 30.63 9.26 -21.56
N LEU A 225 29.91 8.31 -20.98
CA LEU A 225 30.35 7.54 -19.81
C LEU A 225 30.27 6.02 -20.03
N PHE A 226 29.32 5.55 -20.84
CA PHE A 226 29.00 4.13 -20.95
C PHE A 226 28.79 3.63 -22.36
N HIS A 227 29.10 2.35 -22.58
CA HIS A 227 28.59 1.53 -23.68
C HIS A 227 27.33 0.80 -23.24
N TYR A 228 26.37 0.66 -24.14
CA TYR A 228 25.11 -0.03 -23.95
C TYR A 228 24.96 -1.12 -25.01
N PHE A 229 24.74 -2.34 -24.57
CA PHE A 229 24.49 -3.49 -25.42
C PHE A 229 23.13 -4.09 -25.04
N LEU A 230 22.27 -4.20 -26.03
CA LEU A 230 20.97 -4.83 -25.89
C LEU A 230 20.79 -5.89 -26.97
N HIS A 231 20.55 -7.11 -26.57
CA HIS A 231 20.17 -8.20 -27.44
C HIS A 231 18.69 -8.55 -27.23
N ILE A 232 17.94 -8.58 -28.32
CA ILE A 232 16.51 -8.91 -28.33
C ILE A 232 16.36 -10.33 -28.85
N GLU A 233 15.97 -11.23 -27.97
CA GLU A 233 15.69 -12.62 -28.27
C GLU A 233 14.36 -12.76 -29.01
N ASP A 234 13.34 -12.11 -28.49
CA ASP A 234 11.98 -12.13 -29.04
C ASP A 234 11.31 -10.77 -28.91
N HIS A 235 10.36 -10.48 -29.81
CA HIS A 235 9.65 -9.21 -29.88
C HIS A 235 8.20 -9.44 -30.29
N LYS A 236 7.28 -8.83 -29.56
CA LYS A 236 5.87 -8.70 -29.94
C LYS A 236 5.49 -7.22 -30.01
N PRO A 237 4.97 -6.78 -31.17
CA PRO A 237 4.60 -5.38 -31.36
C PRO A 237 3.29 -5.03 -30.63
N GLU A 238 3.11 -3.75 -30.43
CA GLU A 238 1.83 -3.14 -30.05
C GLU A 238 0.70 -3.65 -30.95
N GLY A 239 -0.50 -3.90 -30.37
CA GLY A 239 -1.68 -4.38 -31.07
C GLY A 239 -1.77 -5.90 -31.18
N GLU A 240 -0.72 -6.66 -30.88
CA GLU A 240 -0.82 -8.12 -30.77
C GLU A 240 -1.36 -8.57 -29.41
N VAL A 241 -1.77 -9.85 -29.35
CA VAL A 241 -2.19 -10.46 -28.08
C VAL A 241 -0.95 -10.68 -27.20
N ALA A 242 -1.00 -10.17 -25.99
CA ALA A 242 0.04 -10.38 -24.98
C ALA A 242 0.21 -11.86 -24.65
N PRO A 243 1.42 -12.39 -24.53
CA PRO A 243 1.63 -13.79 -24.13
C PRO A 243 1.13 -14.02 -22.71
N LEU A 244 0.63 -15.22 -22.44
CA LEU A 244 0.08 -15.61 -21.13
C LEU A 244 1.07 -15.32 -19.99
N GLU A 245 2.35 -15.59 -20.20
CA GLU A 245 3.42 -15.35 -19.23
C GLU A 245 3.44 -13.90 -18.71
N LEU A 246 3.20 -12.92 -19.57
CA LEU A 246 3.19 -11.51 -19.21
C LEU A 246 1.97 -11.15 -18.36
N VAL A 247 0.80 -11.71 -18.68
CA VAL A 247 -0.49 -11.33 -18.10
C VAL A 247 -0.99 -12.31 -17.02
N GLN A 248 -0.26 -13.39 -16.76
CA GLN A 248 -0.65 -14.43 -15.81
C GLN A 248 -0.96 -13.90 -14.42
N LYS A 249 -0.14 -12.97 -13.93
CA LYS A 249 -0.34 -12.35 -12.61
C LYS A 249 -1.62 -11.50 -12.58
N ASP A 250 -1.89 -10.78 -13.65
CA ASP A 250 -3.07 -9.93 -13.75
C ASP A 250 -4.33 -10.80 -13.85
N ILE A 251 -4.29 -11.90 -14.63
CA ILE A 251 -5.38 -12.85 -14.72
C ILE A 251 -5.66 -13.48 -13.35
N ARG A 252 -4.66 -13.88 -12.61
CA ARG A 252 -4.79 -14.40 -11.24
C ARG A 252 -5.52 -13.42 -10.33
N ASN A 253 -5.16 -12.14 -10.40
CA ASN A 253 -5.81 -11.08 -9.64
C ASN A 253 -7.27 -10.87 -10.06
N ILE A 254 -7.56 -10.91 -11.38
CA ILE A 254 -8.92 -10.82 -11.92
C ILE A 254 -9.77 -11.97 -11.42
N LEU A 255 -9.28 -13.21 -11.51
CA LEU A 255 -9.99 -14.40 -11.07
C LEU A 255 -10.25 -14.37 -9.56
N LEU A 256 -9.25 -13.98 -8.77
CA LEU A 256 -9.43 -13.83 -7.33
C LEU A 256 -10.47 -12.76 -6.98
N ASN A 257 -10.47 -11.63 -7.69
CA ASN A 257 -11.48 -10.59 -7.48
C ASN A 257 -12.88 -11.07 -7.89
N LYS A 258 -13.02 -11.79 -9.01
CA LYS A 258 -14.30 -12.41 -9.40
C LYS A 258 -14.79 -13.41 -8.34
N ARG A 259 -13.89 -14.21 -7.76
CA ARG A 259 -14.20 -15.16 -6.69
C ARG A 259 -14.66 -14.45 -5.42
N LYS A 260 -14.03 -13.32 -5.05
CA LYS A 260 -14.45 -12.45 -3.93
C LYS A 260 -15.86 -11.87 -4.14
N ILE A 261 -16.13 -11.35 -5.34
CA ILE A 261 -17.45 -10.77 -5.67
C ILE A 261 -18.53 -11.85 -5.56
N ARG A 262 -18.32 -13.01 -6.17
CA ARG A 262 -19.27 -14.15 -6.11
C ARG A 262 -19.50 -14.59 -4.67
N PHE A 263 -18.44 -14.70 -3.87
CA PHE A 263 -18.54 -15.07 -2.46
C PHE A 263 -19.45 -14.12 -1.67
N PHE A 264 -19.34 -12.81 -1.90
CA PHE A 264 -20.21 -11.84 -1.23
C PHE A 264 -21.66 -11.91 -1.73
N GLN A 265 -21.87 -12.08 -3.02
CA GLN A 265 -23.23 -12.27 -3.57
C GLN A 265 -23.91 -13.51 -3.00
N GLU A 266 -23.19 -14.62 -2.89
CA GLU A 266 -23.68 -15.85 -2.27
C GLU A 266 -23.94 -15.67 -0.77
N LEU A 267 -23.07 -14.94 -0.07
CA LEU A 267 -23.26 -14.62 1.35
C LEU A 267 -24.55 -13.81 1.57
N GLU A 268 -24.74 -12.74 0.80
CA GLU A 268 -25.92 -11.88 0.89
C GLU A 268 -27.19 -12.65 0.59
N SER A 269 -27.19 -13.45 -0.49
CA SER A 269 -28.32 -14.31 -0.85
C SER A 269 -28.66 -15.31 0.25
N ARG A 270 -27.64 -15.92 0.86
CA ARG A 270 -27.83 -16.87 1.97
C ARG A 270 -28.42 -16.19 3.20
N VAL A 271 -27.85 -15.06 3.61
CA VAL A 271 -28.34 -14.30 4.78
C VAL A 271 -29.78 -13.87 4.57
N TYR A 272 -30.14 -13.39 3.37
CA TYR A 272 -31.50 -13.02 3.03
C TYR A 272 -32.46 -14.22 3.09
N THR A 273 -32.09 -15.35 2.49
CA THR A 273 -32.90 -16.58 2.50
C THR A 273 -33.07 -17.16 3.89
N GLU A 274 -32.02 -17.13 4.71
CA GLU A 274 -32.10 -17.56 6.12
C GLU A 274 -33.02 -16.64 6.93
N GLY A 275 -32.94 -15.32 6.72
CA GLY A 275 -33.81 -14.34 7.34
C GLY A 275 -35.29 -14.56 6.98
N MET A 276 -35.56 -14.84 5.70
CA MET A 276 -36.93 -15.15 5.24
C MET A 276 -37.45 -16.43 5.89
N ASN A 277 -36.67 -17.51 5.88
CA ASN A 277 -37.07 -18.78 6.45
C ASN A 277 -37.32 -18.75 7.97
N ARG A 278 -36.70 -17.79 8.65
CA ARG A 278 -36.84 -17.59 10.11
C ARG A 278 -37.80 -16.47 10.48
N ASN A 279 -38.50 -15.87 9.52
CA ASN A 279 -39.36 -14.71 9.71
C ASN A 279 -38.66 -13.54 10.49
N GLN A 280 -37.44 -13.23 10.08
CA GLN A 280 -36.61 -12.21 10.75
C GLN A 280 -36.84 -10.79 10.19
N PHE A 281 -37.62 -10.62 9.15
CA PHE A 281 -37.99 -9.33 8.57
C PHE A 281 -39.40 -9.37 7.96
N GLU A 282 -40.00 -8.18 7.84
CA GLU A 282 -41.26 -7.96 7.15
C GLU A 282 -41.07 -6.77 6.20
N ILE A 283 -41.77 -6.82 5.05
CA ILE A 283 -41.80 -5.72 4.08
C ILE A 283 -43.23 -5.20 4.03
N TYR A 284 -43.40 -3.91 4.27
CA TYR A 284 -44.67 -3.21 4.31
C TYR A 284 -44.94 -2.43 3.02
#